data_8c56db6de97388a7863159706302ebe2
#
_entry.id   8c56db6de97388a7863159706302ebe2
#
_cell.length_a   1.000
_cell.length_b   1.000
_cell.length_c   1.000
_cell.angle_alpha   90.00
_cell.angle_beta   90.00
_cell.angle_gamma   90.00
#
_symmetry.space_group_name_H-M   'P 1'
#
loop_
_entity.id
_entity.type
_entity.pdbx_description
1 polymer ?
#
loop_
_entity_poly.entity_id
_entity_poly.type
_entity_poly.pdbx_seq_one_letter_code
_entity_poly.pdbx_strand_id
1 'polypeptide(L)'
;MIHIEKIPNGSLQENCYIIADGTDALIIDPGSDAERIIDTIHKLNVIPQAILLTHTHHDHIGAVDQVRDAFSIPVYVHELEQDWLNDPEMNLSAQFTTIPVTARPAEFEFTLYQEYHFGKLHFTVVPTPGHSFGSVSFIFNDFVIAGDALFKGSVGRPDLPTGNLDQLLTAIKTELFSLPPETVVYPGHGDETTIAQEQKNNPYFN
;
A
#
# COMPACT_ATOMS: atom_id res chain seq x y z
N MET A 1 9.05 19.10 5.10
CA MET A 1 7.72 18.69 5.70
C MET A 1 7.09 17.73 4.72
N ILE A 2 6.72 16.55 5.18
CA ILE A 2 6.12 15.52 4.31
C ILE A 2 4.73 16.00 3.88
N HIS A 3 4.48 15.92 2.58
CA HIS A 3 3.18 16.08 1.94
C HIS A 3 2.67 14.73 1.50
N ILE A 4 1.41 14.43 1.78
CA ILE A 4 0.74 13.20 1.36
C ILE A 4 -0.45 13.58 0.49
N GLU A 5 -0.41 13.17 -0.77
CA GLU A 5 -1.51 13.29 -1.71
C GLU A 5 -2.21 11.95 -1.83
N LYS A 6 -3.50 11.91 -1.50
CA LYS A 6 -4.34 10.72 -1.63
C LYS A 6 -5.13 10.79 -2.92
N ILE A 7 -5.03 9.77 -3.77
CA ILE A 7 -5.71 9.67 -5.06
C ILE A 7 -6.61 8.42 -5.05
N PRO A 8 -7.86 8.51 -4.60
CA PRO A 8 -8.80 7.42 -4.77
C PRO A 8 -9.00 7.14 -6.27
N ASN A 9 -8.81 5.89 -6.69
CA ASN A 9 -8.80 5.53 -8.11
C ASN A 9 -9.52 4.21 -8.38
N GLY A 10 -9.81 3.95 -9.66
CA GLY A 10 -10.50 2.73 -10.09
C GLY A 10 -11.91 2.57 -9.53
N SER A 11 -12.56 1.47 -9.89
CA SER A 11 -13.94 1.16 -9.49
C SER A 11 -14.10 0.83 -8.01
N LEU A 12 -13.03 0.31 -7.38
CA LEU A 12 -13.00 -0.03 -5.95
C LEU A 12 -12.58 1.14 -5.07
N GLN A 13 -12.25 2.31 -5.66
CA GLN A 13 -11.81 3.51 -4.94
C GLN A 13 -10.63 3.21 -4.03
N GLU A 14 -9.66 2.45 -4.56
CA GLU A 14 -8.38 2.23 -3.90
C GLU A 14 -7.65 3.57 -3.76
N ASN A 15 -6.89 3.74 -2.69
CA ASN A 15 -6.14 4.94 -2.37
C ASN A 15 -4.67 4.79 -2.81
N CYS A 16 -4.33 5.25 -4.00
CA CYS A 16 -2.93 5.50 -4.35
C CYS A 16 -2.40 6.71 -3.57
N TYR A 17 -1.21 6.62 -3.01
CA TYR A 17 -0.59 7.74 -2.29
C TYR A 17 0.68 8.23 -3.00
N ILE A 18 0.85 9.55 -3.08
CA ILE A 18 2.11 10.20 -3.39
C ILE A 18 2.63 10.84 -2.11
N ILE A 19 3.76 10.35 -1.62
CA ILE A 19 4.40 10.84 -0.40
C ILE A 19 5.63 11.63 -0.81
N ALA A 20 5.69 12.92 -0.48
CA ALA A 20 6.77 13.79 -0.90
C ALA A 20 7.39 14.58 0.26
N ASP A 21 8.73 14.77 0.24
CA ASP A 21 9.43 15.75 1.08
C ASP A 21 10.41 16.56 0.22
N GLY A 22 10.06 17.82 0.04
CA GLY A 22 10.71 18.67 -0.95
C GLY A 22 10.41 18.21 -2.37
N THR A 23 11.42 17.82 -3.12
CA THR A 23 11.26 17.29 -4.49
C THR A 23 11.22 15.77 -4.56
N ASP A 24 11.68 15.07 -3.50
CA ASP A 24 11.70 13.60 -3.50
C ASP A 24 10.31 13.06 -3.22
N ALA A 25 9.89 12.03 -3.96
CA ALA A 25 8.59 11.41 -3.79
C ALA A 25 8.64 9.87 -3.90
N LEU A 26 7.69 9.23 -3.25
CA LEU A 26 7.36 7.81 -3.38
C LEU A 26 5.91 7.67 -3.83
N ILE A 27 5.65 6.66 -4.63
CA ILE A 27 4.30 6.31 -5.09
C ILE A 27 3.92 4.99 -4.44
N ILE A 28 2.77 4.95 -3.78
CA ILE A 28 2.28 3.75 -3.12
C ILE A 28 1.05 3.26 -3.85
N ASP A 29 1.02 1.97 -4.20
CA ASP A 29 -0.11 1.26 -4.77
C ASP A 29 -0.79 2.01 -5.93
N PRO A 30 -0.14 2.22 -7.09
CA PRO A 30 -0.80 2.81 -8.25
C PRO A 30 -1.77 1.81 -8.88
N GLY A 31 -3.01 1.76 -8.37
CA GLY A 31 -3.99 0.73 -8.69
C GLY A 31 -4.66 0.91 -10.04
N SER A 32 -5.03 2.14 -10.39
CA SER A 32 -5.74 2.46 -11.63
C SER A 32 -5.48 3.91 -12.05
N ASP A 33 -6.13 4.37 -13.15
CA ASP A 33 -6.13 5.78 -13.56
C ASP A 33 -4.71 6.39 -13.71
N ALA A 34 -3.78 5.65 -14.37
CA ALA A 34 -2.37 6.02 -14.53
C ALA A 34 -2.16 7.48 -14.96
N GLU A 35 -2.92 7.97 -15.95
CA GLU A 35 -2.82 9.35 -16.43
C GLU A 35 -3.07 10.36 -15.30
N ARG A 36 -4.09 10.11 -14.46
CA ARG A 36 -4.41 10.98 -13.32
C ARG A 36 -3.28 10.98 -12.28
N ILE A 37 -2.68 9.83 -12.00
CA ILE A 37 -1.53 9.72 -11.08
C ILE A 37 -0.35 10.50 -11.65
N ILE A 38 0.01 10.28 -12.92
CA ILE A 38 1.12 10.94 -13.61
C ILE A 38 0.91 12.47 -13.64
N ASP A 39 -0.29 12.92 -14.00
CA ASP A 39 -0.64 14.34 -14.02
C ASP A 39 -0.53 14.98 -12.64
N THR A 40 -0.93 14.26 -11.59
CA THR A 40 -0.83 14.74 -10.21
C THR A 40 0.62 14.90 -9.79
N ILE A 41 1.49 13.94 -10.11
CA ILE A 41 2.93 14.02 -9.85
C ILE A 41 3.55 15.25 -10.55
N HIS A 42 3.20 15.48 -11.82
CA HIS A 42 3.67 16.66 -12.54
C HIS A 42 3.18 17.98 -11.91
N LYS A 43 1.91 18.03 -11.47
CA LYS A 43 1.34 19.21 -10.78
C LYS A 43 2.01 19.51 -9.45
N LEU A 44 2.36 18.45 -8.70
CA LEU A 44 3.10 18.58 -7.45
C LEU A 44 4.56 19.00 -7.67
N ASN A 45 5.07 18.89 -8.90
CA ASN A 45 6.44 19.19 -9.28
C ASN A 45 7.47 18.42 -8.42
N VAL A 46 7.20 17.12 -8.22
CA VAL A 46 8.06 16.20 -7.47
C VAL A 46 8.71 15.17 -8.39
N ILE A 47 9.75 14.51 -7.90
CA ILE A 47 10.54 13.50 -8.62
C ILE A 47 10.33 12.15 -7.93
N PRO A 48 9.50 11.26 -8.47
CA PRO A 48 9.33 9.92 -7.91
C PRO A 48 10.64 9.14 -7.94
N GLN A 49 10.93 8.45 -6.84
CA GLN A 49 12.14 7.63 -6.69
C GLN A 49 11.83 6.13 -6.84
N ALA A 50 10.63 5.71 -6.46
CA ALA A 50 10.19 4.32 -6.54
C ALA A 50 8.66 4.21 -6.43
N ILE A 51 8.13 3.05 -6.87
CA ILE A 51 6.80 2.56 -6.53
C ILE A 51 6.98 1.52 -5.42
N LEU A 52 6.18 1.62 -4.36
CA LEU A 52 6.13 0.66 -3.26
C LEU A 52 4.75 0.01 -3.23
N LEU A 53 4.70 -1.32 -3.20
CA LEU A 53 3.45 -2.07 -3.15
C LEU A 53 3.23 -2.63 -1.75
N THR A 54 2.06 -2.34 -1.16
CA THR A 54 1.65 -2.95 0.11
C THR A 54 1.31 -4.42 -0.06
N HIS A 55 0.67 -4.76 -1.18
CA HIS A 55 0.35 -6.11 -1.65
C HIS A 55 -0.02 -6.03 -3.14
N THR A 56 -0.38 -7.16 -3.77
CA THR A 56 -0.54 -7.22 -5.22
C THR A 56 -1.94 -7.61 -5.70
N HIS A 57 -3.00 -7.34 -4.95
CA HIS A 57 -4.34 -7.42 -5.51
C HIS A 57 -4.51 -6.43 -6.65
N HIS A 58 -5.36 -6.81 -7.61
CA HIS A 58 -5.46 -6.14 -8.93
C HIS A 58 -5.72 -4.64 -8.86
N ASP A 59 -6.45 -4.19 -7.85
CA ASP A 59 -6.82 -2.79 -7.65
C ASP A 59 -5.68 -1.94 -7.07
N HIS A 60 -4.59 -2.57 -6.60
CA HIS A 60 -3.36 -1.90 -6.15
C HIS A 60 -2.25 -1.87 -7.21
N ILE A 61 -2.39 -2.63 -8.31
CA ILE A 61 -1.28 -2.83 -9.26
C ILE A 61 -1.60 -2.42 -10.71
N GLY A 62 -2.85 -2.11 -11.05
CA GLY A 62 -3.28 -1.97 -12.44
C GLY A 62 -2.64 -0.82 -13.22
N ALA A 63 -2.07 0.19 -12.55
CA ALA A 63 -1.35 1.30 -13.18
C ALA A 63 0.18 1.21 -12.99
N VAL A 64 0.71 0.18 -12.31
CA VAL A 64 2.14 0.05 -11.98
C VAL A 64 3.03 0.23 -13.19
N ASP A 65 2.80 -0.53 -14.27
CA ASP A 65 3.68 -0.50 -15.45
C ASP A 65 3.66 0.85 -16.17
N GLN A 66 2.50 1.47 -16.29
CA GLN A 66 2.39 2.79 -16.92
C GLN A 66 3.10 3.88 -16.11
N VAL A 67 2.96 3.85 -14.80
CA VAL A 67 3.60 4.82 -13.90
C VAL A 67 5.11 4.61 -13.83
N ARG A 68 5.58 3.33 -13.70
CA ARG A 68 7.02 3.04 -13.67
C ARG A 68 7.71 3.44 -14.96
N ASP A 69 7.06 3.24 -16.12
CA ASP A 69 7.62 3.61 -17.42
C ASP A 69 7.67 5.14 -17.61
N ALA A 70 6.63 5.86 -17.18
CA ALA A 70 6.56 7.31 -17.28
C ALA A 70 7.71 8.01 -16.53
N PHE A 71 8.15 7.46 -15.41
CA PHE A 71 9.20 8.06 -14.58
C PHE A 71 10.51 7.27 -14.58
N SER A 72 10.58 6.11 -15.24
CA SER A 72 11.76 5.23 -15.26
C SER A 72 12.23 4.86 -13.84
N ILE A 73 11.31 4.47 -12.96
CA ILE A 73 11.55 4.18 -11.55
C ILE A 73 11.33 2.70 -11.24
N PRO A 74 12.04 2.15 -10.22
CA PRO A 74 11.86 0.77 -9.79
C PRO A 74 10.57 0.57 -8.97
N VAL A 75 10.14 -0.70 -8.94
CA VAL A 75 9.04 -1.19 -8.11
C VAL A 75 9.60 -2.08 -7.01
N TYR A 76 9.06 -1.93 -5.81
CA TYR A 76 9.38 -2.75 -4.64
C TYR A 76 8.13 -3.51 -4.19
N VAL A 77 8.29 -4.78 -3.86
CA VAL A 77 7.23 -5.66 -3.39
C VAL A 77 7.77 -6.63 -2.34
N HIS A 78 6.91 -7.27 -1.57
CA HIS A 78 7.31 -8.40 -0.72
C HIS A 78 7.52 -9.67 -1.57
N GLU A 79 8.53 -10.50 -1.24
CA GLU A 79 8.87 -11.70 -2.00
C GLU A 79 7.67 -12.64 -2.26
N LEU A 80 6.78 -12.78 -1.28
CA LEU A 80 5.57 -13.63 -1.39
C LEU A 80 4.49 -13.08 -2.34
N GLU A 81 4.62 -11.83 -2.76
CA GLU A 81 3.69 -11.16 -3.68
C GLU A 81 4.28 -10.99 -5.10
N GLN A 82 5.58 -11.29 -5.28
CA GLN A 82 6.29 -11.06 -6.53
C GLN A 82 5.62 -11.77 -7.73
N ASP A 83 5.34 -13.05 -7.58
CA ASP A 83 4.75 -13.85 -8.67
C ASP A 83 3.29 -13.46 -8.96
N TRP A 84 2.59 -12.88 -7.99
CA TRP A 84 1.19 -12.48 -8.14
C TRP A 84 0.99 -11.28 -9.05
N LEU A 85 2.03 -10.46 -9.23
CA LEU A 85 2.01 -9.35 -10.20
C LEU A 85 1.59 -9.80 -11.59
N ASN A 86 1.97 -11.02 -11.99
CA ASN A 86 1.66 -11.59 -13.31
C ASN A 86 0.71 -12.80 -13.23
N ASP A 87 0.05 -13.03 -12.11
CA ASP A 87 -0.89 -14.14 -11.91
C ASP A 87 -2.31 -13.61 -11.63
N PRO A 88 -3.20 -13.55 -12.65
CA PRO A 88 -4.56 -13.04 -12.49
C PRO A 88 -5.43 -13.82 -11.50
N GLU A 89 -5.14 -15.10 -11.25
CA GLU A 89 -5.86 -15.89 -10.24
C GLU A 89 -5.47 -15.45 -8.83
N MET A 90 -4.19 -15.26 -8.59
CA MET A 90 -3.68 -14.86 -7.28
C MET A 90 -3.89 -13.38 -6.98
N ASN A 91 -3.75 -12.49 -7.97
CA ASN A 91 -4.06 -11.07 -7.80
C ASN A 91 -5.56 -10.76 -7.89
N LEU A 92 -6.39 -11.78 -8.08
CA LEU A 92 -7.85 -11.77 -8.11
C LEU A 92 -8.47 -11.09 -9.35
N SER A 93 -7.70 -10.60 -10.30
CA SER A 93 -8.27 -9.95 -11.48
C SER A 93 -9.08 -10.92 -12.34
N ALA A 94 -8.71 -12.20 -12.42
CA ALA A 94 -9.49 -13.21 -13.14
C ALA A 94 -10.93 -13.35 -12.63
N GLN A 95 -11.16 -13.07 -11.34
CA GLN A 95 -12.48 -13.22 -10.72
C GLN A 95 -13.29 -11.92 -10.71
N PHE A 96 -12.63 -10.77 -10.60
CA PHE A 96 -13.30 -9.50 -10.34
C PHE A 96 -13.24 -8.50 -11.50
N THR A 97 -12.49 -8.79 -12.57
CA THR A 97 -12.37 -7.89 -13.72
C THR A 97 -12.72 -8.58 -15.04
N THR A 98 -13.18 -7.80 -16.01
CA THR A 98 -13.48 -8.31 -17.37
C THR A 98 -12.19 -8.60 -18.16
N ILE A 99 -11.14 -7.82 -17.91
CA ILE A 99 -9.83 -7.94 -18.53
C ILE A 99 -8.83 -8.20 -17.41
N PRO A 100 -8.12 -9.33 -17.42
CA PRO A 100 -7.13 -9.61 -16.39
C PRO A 100 -6.09 -8.49 -16.25
N VAL A 101 -5.76 -8.16 -15.02
CA VAL A 101 -4.72 -7.18 -14.67
C VAL A 101 -3.42 -7.94 -14.43
N THR A 102 -2.34 -7.48 -15.05
CA THR A 102 -0.99 -7.98 -14.81
C THR A 102 -0.01 -6.82 -14.78
N ALA A 103 1.08 -6.99 -14.07
CA ALA A 103 2.24 -6.10 -14.08
C ALA A 103 3.52 -6.92 -14.24
N ARG A 104 4.56 -6.30 -14.80
CA ARG A 104 5.89 -6.91 -14.88
C ARG A 104 6.45 -7.13 -13.48
N PRO A 105 7.35 -8.12 -13.29
CA PRO A 105 8.01 -8.33 -12.01
C PRO A 105 8.61 -7.03 -11.45
N ALA A 106 8.56 -6.88 -10.14
CA ALA A 106 9.23 -5.78 -9.43
C ALA A 106 10.75 -5.98 -9.49
N GLU A 107 11.50 -4.90 -9.52
CA GLU A 107 12.97 -4.92 -9.52
C GLU A 107 13.55 -5.33 -8.17
N PHE A 108 12.83 -5.03 -7.09
CA PHE A 108 13.34 -5.25 -5.73
C PHE A 108 12.28 -5.87 -4.82
N GLU A 109 12.77 -6.70 -3.91
CA GLU A 109 11.97 -7.26 -2.83
C GLU A 109 12.32 -6.58 -1.50
N PHE A 110 11.29 -6.36 -0.65
CA PHE A 110 11.49 -5.76 0.65
C PHE A 110 12.20 -6.73 1.61
N THR A 111 13.16 -6.19 2.36
CA THR A 111 13.64 -6.84 3.59
C THR A 111 12.80 -6.30 4.75
N LEU A 112 12.10 -7.18 5.45
CA LEU A 112 11.26 -6.81 6.58
C LEU A 112 12.09 -6.24 7.74
N TYR A 113 11.52 -5.26 8.45
CA TYR A 113 12.14 -4.52 9.57
C TYR A 113 13.38 -3.71 9.17
N GLN A 114 13.66 -3.59 7.87
CA GLN A 114 14.69 -2.70 7.37
C GLN A 114 14.16 -1.28 7.21
N GLU A 115 14.97 -0.30 7.56
CA GLU A 115 14.74 1.10 7.24
C GLU A 115 15.20 1.39 5.81
N TYR A 116 14.33 2.02 5.02
CA TYR A 116 14.57 2.45 3.65
C TYR A 116 14.70 3.96 3.58
N HIS A 117 15.61 4.42 2.70
CA HIS A 117 15.87 5.84 2.49
C HIS A 117 15.76 6.20 1.01
N PHE A 118 14.88 7.15 0.68
CA PHE A 118 14.72 7.72 -0.65
C PHE A 118 14.79 9.25 -0.54
N GLY A 119 15.97 9.81 -0.79
CA GLY A 119 16.22 11.22 -0.53
C GLY A 119 16.00 11.58 0.94
N LYS A 120 15.01 12.42 1.23
CA LYS A 120 14.62 12.81 2.59
C LYS A 120 13.55 11.90 3.22
N LEU A 121 12.93 11.06 2.43
CA LEU A 121 11.92 10.12 2.89
C LEU A 121 12.59 8.87 3.48
N HIS A 122 12.16 8.48 4.66
CA HIS A 122 12.59 7.24 5.32
C HIS A 122 11.43 6.55 6.01
N PHE A 123 11.41 5.24 5.95
CA PHE A 123 10.36 4.40 6.52
C PHE A 123 10.89 3.00 6.81
N THR A 124 10.20 2.29 7.71
CA THR A 124 10.45 0.88 7.99
C THR A 124 9.33 0.03 7.39
N VAL A 125 9.69 -1.11 6.77
CA VAL A 125 8.73 -2.08 6.25
C VAL A 125 8.44 -3.12 7.31
N VAL A 126 7.18 -3.29 7.67
CA VAL A 126 6.73 -4.31 8.62
C VAL A 126 5.72 -5.26 7.98
N PRO A 127 5.73 -6.57 8.35
CA PRO A 127 4.76 -7.52 7.81
C PRO A 127 3.38 -7.29 8.45
N THR A 128 2.36 -7.19 7.62
CA THR A 128 0.96 -7.13 8.06
C THR A 128 0.11 -8.16 7.31
N PRO A 129 0.51 -9.46 7.35
CA PRO A 129 -0.18 -10.52 6.61
C PRO A 129 -1.55 -10.83 7.17
N GLY A 130 -2.39 -11.44 6.33
CA GLY A 130 -3.71 -11.96 6.69
C GLY A 130 -4.85 -11.44 5.82
N HIS A 131 -4.68 -10.30 5.12
CA HIS A 131 -5.45 -9.96 3.94
C HIS A 131 -4.89 -10.69 2.72
N SER A 132 -3.57 -10.64 2.54
CA SER A 132 -2.77 -11.52 1.69
C SER A 132 -1.51 -11.99 2.43
N PHE A 133 -0.79 -12.99 1.89
CA PHE A 133 0.40 -13.56 2.56
C PHE A 133 1.54 -12.58 2.71
N GLY A 134 1.77 -11.78 1.70
CA GLY A 134 2.89 -10.86 1.63
C GLY A 134 2.51 -9.40 1.92
N SER A 135 1.32 -9.15 2.46
CA SER A 135 0.92 -7.79 2.85
C SER A 135 1.92 -7.16 3.80
N VAL A 136 2.33 -5.93 3.50
CA VAL A 136 3.23 -5.12 4.33
C VAL A 136 2.63 -3.74 4.58
N SER A 137 3.12 -3.10 5.65
CA SER A 137 2.84 -1.69 5.96
C SER A 137 4.14 -0.91 6.01
N PHE A 138 4.08 0.39 5.67
CA PHE A 138 5.22 1.30 5.65
C PHE A 138 5.07 2.28 6.80
N ILE A 139 5.94 2.16 7.82
CA ILE A 139 5.94 3.03 9.02
C ILE A 139 6.88 4.19 8.78
N PHE A 140 6.31 5.39 8.71
CA PHE A 140 7.02 6.66 8.75
C PHE A 140 7.02 7.23 10.18
N ASN A 141 7.62 8.40 10.39
CA ASN A 141 7.75 8.97 11.74
C ASN A 141 6.39 9.22 12.43
N ASP A 142 5.45 9.85 11.72
CA ASP A 142 4.18 10.31 12.31
C ASP A 142 2.94 9.61 11.71
N PHE A 143 3.15 8.71 10.75
CA PHE A 143 2.07 8.00 10.06
C PHE A 143 2.50 6.62 9.55
N VAL A 144 1.53 5.80 9.20
CA VAL A 144 1.72 4.50 8.56
C VAL A 144 0.83 4.37 7.33
N ILE A 145 1.37 3.83 6.25
CA ILE A 145 0.59 3.34 5.12
C ILE A 145 0.29 1.87 5.40
N ALA A 146 -0.96 1.56 5.61
CA ALA A 146 -1.38 0.26 6.11
C ALA A 146 -1.84 -0.71 5.00
N GLY A 147 -1.96 -0.24 3.76
CA GLY A 147 -2.60 -1.04 2.70
C GLY A 147 -3.96 -1.56 3.18
N ASP A 148 -4.23 -2.82 2.86
CA ASP A 148 -5.48 -3.48 3.24
C ASP A 148 -5.39 -4.26 4.56
N ALA A 149 -4.52 -3.82 5.48
CA ALA A 149 -4.49 -4.40 6.83
C ALA A 149 -5.52 -3.74 7.75
N LEU A 150 -5.44 -2.43 7.96
CA LEU A 150 -6.25 -1.70 8.94
C LEU A 150 -6.99 -0.54 8.28
N PHE A 151 -8.32 -0.54 8.40
CA PHE A 151 -9.22 0.51 7.93
C PHE A 151 -9.88 1.25 9.09
N LYS A 152 -10.45 2.39 8.81
CA LYS A 152 -11.28 3.15 9.76
C LYS A 152 -12.53 2.34 10.17
N GLY A 153 -12.50 1.78 11.38
CA GLY A 153 -13.57 0.95 11.92
C GLY A 153 -13.67 -0.45 11.32
N SER A 154 -12.65 -0.93 10.60
CA SER A 154 -12.64 -2.24 9.96
C SER A 154 -11.21 -2.78 9.78
N VAL A 155 -11.11 -3.96 9.18
CA VAL A 155 -9.86 -4.58 8.73
C VAL A 155 -10.05 -5.12 7.31
N GLY A 156 -8.96 -5.46 6.63
CA GLY A 156 -9.00 -6.09 5.32
C GLY A 156 -9.74 -7.41 5.32
N ARG A 157 -10.31 -7.78 4.18
CA ARG A 157 -11.03 -9.06 4.02
C ARG A 157 -10.08 -10.25 4.23
N PRO A 158 -10.40 -11.17 5.14
CA PRO A 158 -9.58 -12.35 5.40
C PRO A 158 -10.08 -13.61 4.67
N ASP A 159 -11.14 -13.49 3.86
CA ASP A 159 -11.83 -14.59 3.16
C ASP A 159 -11.38 -14.76 1.69
N LEU A 160 -10.35 -14.05 1.30
CA LEU A 160 -9.70 -14.17 -0.01
C LEU A 160 -8.61 -15.27 0.00
N PRO A 161 -8.14 -15.75 -1.17
CA PRO A 161 -7.00 -16.65 -1.22
C PRO A 161 -5.84 -16.15 -0.35
N THR A 162 -5.30 -17.04 0.47
CA THR A 162 -4.26 -16.76 1.48
C THR A 162 -4.70 -15.89 2.68
N GLY A 163 -5.96 -15.45 2.71
CA GLY A 163 -6.50 -14.65 3.81
C GLY A 163 -6.60 -15.46 5.11
N ASN A 164 -6.36 -14.78 6.25
CA ASN A 164 -6.44 -15.37 7.59
C ASN A 164 -6.71 -14.30 8.63
N LEU A 165 -7.91 -14.32 9.22
CA LEU A 165 -8.32 -13.29 10.19
C LEU A 165 -7.44 -13.25 11.44
N ASP A 166 -7.14 -14.42 12.02
CA ASP A 166 -6.34 -14.46 13.26
C ASP A 166 -4.92 -13.93 13.03
N GLN A 167 -4.35 -14.24 11.87
CA GLN A 167 -3.04 -13.70 11.46
C GLN A 167 -3.11 -12.19 11.28
N LEU A 168 -4.13 -11.68 10.59
CA LEU A 168 -4.32 -10.24 10.36
C LEU A 168 -4.46 -9.48 11.67
N LEU A 169 -5.33 -9.94 12.56
CA LEU A 169 -5.55 -9.28 13.86
C LEU A 169 -4.30 -9.33 14.74
N THR A 170 -3.52 -10.42 14.68
CA THR A 170 -2.25 -10.55 15.39
C THR A 170 -1.23 -9.56 14.83
N ALA A 171 -1.08 -9.50 13.51
CA ALA A 171 -0.15 -8.59 12.85
C ALA A 171 -0.49 -7.11 13.17
N ILE A 172 -1.76 -6.72 13.07
CA ILE A 172 -2.19 -5.35 13.43
C ILE A 172 -1.85 -5.04 14.90
N LYS A 173 -2.13 -5.94 15.84
CA LYS A 173 -1.81 -5.72 17.26
C LYS A 173 -0.30 -5.60 17.49
N THR A 174 0.48 -6.43 16.84
CA THR A 174 1.94 -6.48 17.04
C THR A 174 2.64 -5.31 16.37
N GLU A 175 2.33 -5.02 15.12
CA GLU A 175 3.07 -4.07 14.31
C GLU A 175 2.46 -2.66 14.37
N LEU A 176 1.13 -2.55 14.23
CA LEU A 176 0.49 -1.24 14.12
C LEU A 176 0.06 -0.67 15.48
N PHE A 177 -0.53 -1.48 16.36
CA PHE A 177 -0.98 -1.01 17.67
C PHE A 177 0.16 -0.78 18.67
N SER A 178 1.39 -1.15 18.31
CA SER A 178 2.61 -0.78 19.05
C SER A 178 3.08 0.66 18.77
N LEU A 179 2.55 1.29 17.71
CA LEU A 179 2.88 2.67 17.34
C LEU A 179 2.25 3.68 18.31
N PRO A 180 2.78 4.92 18.38
CA PRO A 180 2.19 5.98 19.16
C PRO A 180 0.70 6.17 18.85
N PRO A 181 -0.16 6.46 19.86
CA PRO A 181 -1.61 6.59 19.68
C PRO A 181 -2.04 7.63 18.62
N GLU A 182 -1.26 8.69 18.46
CA GLU A 182 -1.49 9.78 17.51
C GLU A 182 -1.07 9.45 16.06
N THR A 183 -0.37 8.33 15.85
CA THR A 183 0.06 7.91 14.49
C THR A 183 -1.14 7.82 13.56
N VAL A 184 -1.08 8.55 12.45
CA VAL A 184 -2.12 8.54 11.43
C VAL A 184 -1.99 7.28 10.58
N VAL A 185 -3.11 6.60 10.33
CA VAL A 185 -3.19 5.42 9.48
C VAL A 185 -3.81 5.80 8.15
N TYR A 186 -3.07 5.59 7.08
CA TYR A 186 -3.50 5.76 5.69
C TYR A 186 -3.80 4.37 5.09
N PRO A 187 -5.08 4.02 4.93
CA PRO A 187 -5.48 2.70 4.45
C PRO A 187 -5.51 2.60 2.92
N GLY A 188 -5.52 1.38 2.38
CA GLY A 188 -5.74 1.13 0.95
C GLY A 188 -7.13 1.55 0.46
N HIS A 189 -8.14 1.60 1.35
CA HIS A 189 -9.50 2.05 1.01
C HIS A 189 -10.08 2.95 2.10
N GLY A 190 -10.89 3.92 1.67
CA GLY A 190 -11.66 4.79 2.57
C GLY A 190 -10.84 5.93 3.19
N ASP A 191 -11.30 6.37 4.37
CA ASP A 191 -10.73 7.50 5.08
C ASP A 191 -9.56 7.09 5.96
N GLU A 192 -8.66 8.05 6.23
CA GLU A 192 -7.65 7.96 7.26
C GLU A 192 -8.25 7.85 8.66
N THR A 193 -7.47 7.27 9.57
CA THR A 193 -7.80 7.13 10.99
C THR A 193 -6.55 7.31 11.85
N THR A 194 -6.59 6.96 13.14
CA THR A 194 -5.43 6.95 14.02
C THR A 194 -5.36 5.64 14.79
N ILE A 195 -4.17 5.28 15.25
CA ILE A 195 -3.99 4.09 16.10
C ILE A 195 -4.90 4.13 17.32
N ALA A 196 -4.98 5.26 18.03
CA ALA A 196 -5.87 5.40 19.20
C ALA A 196 -7.34 5.18 18.87
N GLN A 197 -7.80 5.68 17.71
CA GLN A 197 -9.18 5.52 17.28
C GLN A 197 -9.51 4.04 17.05
N GLU A 198 -8.63 3.32 16.36
CA GLU A 198 -8.85 1.92 16.04
C GLU A 198 -8.69 0.99 17.24
N GLN A 199 -7.72 1.25 18.12
CA GLN A 199 -7.60 0.52 19.38
C GLN A 199 -8.86 0.62 20.24
N LYS A 200 -9.52 1.79 20.21
CA LYS A 200 -10.69 2.07 21.07
C LYS A 200 -12.02 1.62 20.46
N ASN A 201 -12.19 1.78 19.15
CA ASN A 201 -13.52 1.73 18.54
C ASN A 201 -13.65 0.71 17.39
N ASN A 202 -12.57 0.08 16.97
CA ASN A 202 -12.64 -0.90 15.89
C ASN A 202 -13.31 -2.20 16.41
N PRO A 203 -14.41 -2.65 15.79
CA PRO A 203 -15.20 -3.80 16.29
C PRO A 203 -14.47 -5.14 16.22
N TYR A 204 -13.38 -5.23 15.47
CA TYR A 204 -12.56 -6.46 15.41
C TYR A 204 -11.64 -6.63 16.63
N PHE A 205 -11.48 -5.60 17.46
CA PHE A 205 -10.58 -5.59 18.62
C PHE A 205 -11.30 -5.36 19.94
N ASN A 206 -12.63 -5.09 19.91
CA ASN A 206 -13.47 -4.79 21.08
C ASN A 206 -14.73 -5.68 21.14
#